data_cde92dd20b98cb2c6cb172291c48180f
#
_entry.id   cde92dd20b98cb2c6cb172291c48180f
#
_cell.length_a   1.000
_cell.length_b   1.000
_cell.length_c   1.000
_cell.angle_alpha   90.00
_cell.angle_beta   90.00
_cell.angle_gamma   90.00
#
_symmetry.space_group_name_H-M   'P 1'
#
loop_
_entity.id
_entity.type
_entity.pdbx_description
1 polymer ?
#
loop_
_entity_poly.entity_id
_entity_poly.type
_entity_poly.pdbx_seq_one_letter_code
_entity_poly.pdbx_strand_id
1 'polypeptide(L)'
;MKLFIASDIHCSSYWCEKMLKSFEESGADTALLLGDLLYHGPRNDLPEGYAPKKVTAMLCGVAEKLLCVRGNCEAEVDQMVLNFPVMADYALISDENVRIYATHGHIWNADKPLPASRGSVLLCGHTHVPRIC
;
A
#
# COMPACT_ATOMS: atom_id res chain seq x y z
N MET A 1 -2.37 -13.53 13.46
CA MET A 1 -2.40 -12.18 12.86
C MET A 1 -3.04 -12.25 11.47
N LYS A 2 -3.91 -11.32 11.17
CA LYS A 2 -4.54 -11.21 9.85
C LYS A 2 -4.32 -9.81 9.30
N LEU A 3 -3.62 -9.71 8.19
CA LEU A 3 -3.37 -8.46 7.46
C LEU A 3 -4.17 -8.45 6.17
N PHE A 4 -4.81 -7.33 5.88
CA PHE A 4 -5.33 -7.05 4.56
C PHE A 4 -4.26 -6.27 3.79
N ILE A 5 -3.95 -6.66 2.57
CA ILE A 5 -2.87 -6.08 1.78
C ILE A 5 -3.42 -5.52 0.49
N ALA A 6 -3.09 -4.28 0.18
CA ALA A 6 -3.45 -3.62 -1.06
C ALA A 6 -2.32 -2.69 -1.53
N SER A 7 -2.37 -2.29 -2.79
CA SER A 7 -1.34 -1.43 -3.38
C SER A 7 -1.85 -0.74 -4.64
N ASP A 8 -1.18 0.34 -5.02
CA ASP A 8 -1.34 0.94 -6.35
C ASP A 8 -2.77 1.38 -6.65
N ILE A 9 -3.38 2.11 -5.72
CA ILE A 9 -4.74 2.67 -5.86
C ILE A 9 -4.78 3.76 -6.94
N HIS A 10 -3.69 4.52 -7.08
CA HIS A 10 -3.52 5.57 -8.08
C HIS A 10 -4.70 6.54 -8.19
N CYS A 11 -5.27 6.90 -7.04
CA CYS A 11 -6.35 7.87 -6.92
C CYS A 11 -7.70 7.43 -7.52
N SER A 12 -7.91 6.14 -7.74
CA SER A 12 -9.19 5.60 -8.16
C SER A 12 -10.17 5.51 -6.99
N SER A 13 -11.19 6.35 -6.95
CA SER A 13 -12.24 6.24 -5.93
C SER A 13 -13.04 4.97 -6.09
N TYR A 14 -13.23 4.50 -7.31
CA TYR A 14 -13.91 3.23 -7.61
C TYR A 14 -13.19 2.05 -6.95
N TRP A 15 -11.88 1.91 -7.19
CA TRP A 15 -11.10 0.81 -6.62
C TRP A 15 -10.82 0.99 -5.13
N CYS A 16 -10.66 2.23 -4.66
CA CYS A 16 -10.50 2.52 -3.24
C CYS A 16 -11.72 2.10 -2.42
N GLU A 17 -12.91 2.40 -2.92
CA GLU A 17 -14.17 1.99 -2.28
C GLU A 17 -14.30 0.46 -2.21
N LYS A 18 -14.00 -0.24 -3.29
CA LYS A 18 -13.99 -1.71 -3.32
C LYS A 18 -12.95 -2.30 -2.38
N MET A 19 -11.76 -1.72 -2.33
CA MET A 19 -10.69 -2.13 -1.43
C MET A 19 -11.12 -2.00 0.02
N LEU A 20 -11.67 -0.86 0.41
CA LEU A 20 -12.11 -0.63 1.79
C LEU A 20 -13.27 -1.56 2.19
N LYS A 21 -14.19 -1.83 1.27
CA LYS A 21 -15.25 -2.81 1.50
C LYS A 21 -14.68 -4.21 1.72
N SER A 22 -13.75 -4.64 0.89
CA SER A 22 -13.09 -5.93 1.03
C SER A 22 -12.30 -6.03 2.34
N PHE A 23 -11.67 -4.94 2.74
CA PHE A 23 -10.98 -4.85 4.02
C PHE A 23 -11.94 -5.08 5.19
N GLU A 24 -13.06 -4.38 5.20
CA GLU A 24 -14.10 -4.54 6.23
C GLU A 24 -14.62 -5.97 6.26
N GLU A 25 -14.97 -6.54 5.12
CA GLU A 25 -15.47 -7.92 5.01
C GLU A 25 -14.42 -8.97 5.40
N SER A 26 -13.15 -8.68 5.28
CA SER A 26 -12.07 -9.61 5.62
C SER A 26 -11.94 -9.90 7.12
N GLY A 27 -12.41 -8.99 7.96
CA GLY A 27 -12.24 -9.08 9.41
C GLY A 27 -10.81 -8.81 9.89
N ALA A 28 -9.90 -8.35 9.02
CA ALA A 28 -8.57 -7.95 9.43
C ALA A 28 -8.61 -6.63 10.21
N ASP A 29 -7.74 -6.49 11.20
CA ASP A 29 -7.65 -5.28 12.01
C ASP A 29 -6.83 -4.18 11.34
N THR A 30 -5.90 -4.57 10.48
CA THR A 30 -4.96 -3.67 9.82
C THR A 30 -4.93 -3.91 8.31
N ALA A 31 -4.97 -2.84 7.56
CA ALA A 31 -4.68 -2.85 6.13
C ALA A 31 -3.27 -2.30 5.89
N LEU A 32 -2.45 -3.11 5.24
CA LEU A 32 -1.11 -2.74 4.80
C LEU A 32 -1.19 -2.26 3.35
N LEU A 33 -0.91 -0.98 3.15
CA LEU A 33 -0.89 -0.36 1.83
C LEU A 33 0.55 -0.26 1.34
N LEU A 34 0.83 -0.74 0.15
CA LEU A 34 2.19 -0.82 -0.39
C LEU A 34 2.56 0.39 -1.27
N GLY A 35 1.83 1.50 -1.16
CA GLY A 35 2.16 2.75 -1.84
C GLY A 35 1.39 3.02 -3.12
N ASP A 36 1.74 4.12 -3.76
CA ASP A 36 1.09 4.66 -4.96
C ASP A 36 -0.42 4.90 -4.76
N LEU A 37 -0.74 5.77 -3.77
CA LEU A 37 -2.12 5.97 -3.33
C LEU A 37 -2.86 7.04 -4.13
N LEU A 38 -2.28 8.24 -4.30
CA LEU A 38 -2.99 9.42 -4.80
C LEU A 38 -2.61 9.83 -6.22
N TYR A 39 -1.37 9.62 -6.64
CA TYR A 39 -0.94 10.04 -7.97
C TYR A 39 -1.07 8.89 -8.97
N HIS A 40 -1.70 9.16 -10.12
CA HIS A 40 -1.88 8.14 -11.15
C HIS A 40 -0.58 7.75 -11.87
N GLY A 41 0.46 8.59 -11.81
CA GLY A 41 1.74 8.40 -12.49
C GLY A 41 1.73 8.91 -13.94
N PRO A 42 2.86 9.47 -14.43
CA PRO A 42 2.91 10.08 -15.76
C PRO A 42 2.83 9.08 -16.91
N ARG A 43 3.03 7.81 -16.62
CA ARG A 43 3.01 6.73 -17.62
C ARG A 43 1.66 6.04 -17.77
N ASN A 44 0.70 6.37 -16.90
CA ASN A 44 -0.60 5.73 -16.86
C ASN A 44 -1.70 6.72 -17.27
N ASP A 45 -2.75 6.21 -17.93
CA ASP A 45 -3.98 6.96 -18.08
C ASP A 45 -4.67 7.14 -16.72
N LEU A 46 -5.60 8.10 -16.66
CA LEU A 46 -6.39 8.28 -15.45
C LEU A 46 -7.23 7.03 -15.18
N PRO A 47 -7.19 6.49 -13.95
CA PRO A 47 -7.97 5.32 -13.61
C PRO A 47 -9.46 5.65 -13.50
N GLU A 48 -10.29 4.60 -13.51
CA GLU A 48 -11.71 4.73 -13.27
C GLU A 48 -11.98 5.40 -11.93
N GLY A 49 -12.85 6.42 -11.93
CA GLY A 49 -13.21 7.14 -10.72
C GLY A 49 -12.08 7.98 -10.13
N TYR A 50 -11.19 8.50 -10.96
CA TYR A 50 -10.12 9.40 -10.50
C TYR A 50 -10.72 10.59 -9.74
N ALA A 51 -10.46 10.66 -8.43
CA ALA A 51 -11.04 11.66 -7.54
C ALA A 51 -10.15 11.87 -6.30
N PRO A 52 -9.13 12.76 -6.37
CA PRO A 52 -8.17 12.95 -5.28
C PRO A 52 -8.79 13.27 -3.93
N LYS A 53 -9.73 14.19 -3.90
CA LYS A 53 -10.38 14.60 -2.64
C LYS A 53 -11.22 13.46 -2.04
N LYS A 54 -11.89 12.69 -2.86
CA LYS A 54 -12.72 11.57 -2.42
C LYS A 54 -11.86 10.44 -1.86
N VAL A 55 -10.78 10.06 -2.55
CA VAL A 55 -9.85 9.03 -2.08
C VAL A 55 -9.18 9.46 -0.77
N THR A 56 -8.72 10.71 -0.70
CA THR A 56 -8.14 11.26 0.53
C THR A 56 -9.12 11.16 1.70
N ALA A 57 -10.38 11.56 1.52
CA ALA A 57 -11.39 11.47 2.56
C ALA A 57 -11.67 10.03 3.00
N MET A 58 -11.76 9.11 2.06
CA MET A 58 -11.98 7.69 2.36
C MET A 58 -10.83 7.09 3.18
N LEU A 59 -9.58 7.34 2.78
CA LEU A 59 -8.42 6.82 3.50
C LEU A 59 -8.26 7.47 4.87
N CYS A 60 -8.43 8.78 4.97
CA CYS A 60 -8.37 9.50 6.25
C CYS A 60 -9.43 9.01 7.24
N GLY A 61 -10.58 8.57 6.76
CA GLY A 61 -11.65 8.05 7.60
C GLY A 61 -11.34 6.73 8.30
N VAL A 62 -10.32 6.00 7.85
CA VAL A 62 -9.88 4.72 8.44
C VAL A 62 -8.40 4.72 8.83
N ALA A 63 -7.81 5.89 8.97
CA ALA A 63 -6.38 6.08 9.18
C ALA A 63 -5.77 5.22 10.29
N GLU A 64 -6.47 5.05 11.40
CA GLU A 64 -6.02 4.28 12.55
C GLU A 64 -5.81 2.77 12.24
N LYS A 65 -6.39 2.30 11.14
CA LYS A 65 -6.29 0.90 10.70
C LYS A 65 -5.29 0.72 9.55
N LEU A 66 -4.64 1.80 9.11
CA LEU A 66 -3.76 1.77 7.95
C LEU A 66 -2.29 1.79 8.35
N LEU A 67 -1.53 0.91 7.74
CA LEU A 67 -0.07 0.96 7.71
C LEU A 67 0.35 1.10 6.25
N CYS A 68 1.20 2.07 5.94
CA CYS A 68 1.56 2.36 4.56
C CYS A 68 3.06 2.50 4.37
N VAL A 69 3.57 1.99 3.26
CA VAL A 69 4.94 2.26 2.80
C VAL A 69 4.90 3.14 1.56
N ARG A 70 5.99 3.87 1.33
CA ARG A 70 6.13 4.80 0.22
C ARG A 70 6.29 4.06 -1.11
N GLY A 71 5.47 4.42 -2.10
CA GLY A 71 5.68 4.06 -3.49
C GLY A 71 6.51 5.09 -4.25
N ASN A 72 6.67 4.88 -5.55
CA ASN A 72 7.38 5.85 -6.40
C ASN A 72 6.56 7.11 -6.68
N CYS A 73 5.25 7.06 -6.44
CA CYS A 73 4.35 8.20 -6.67
C CYS A 73 4.07 9.06 -5.44
N GLU A 74 4.43 8.64 -4.22
CA GLU A 74 4.24 9.47 -3.03
C GLU A 74 5.21 10.64 -3.03
N ALA A 75 4.65 11.84 -2.80
CA ALA A 75 5.40 13.09 -2.64
C ALA A 75 5.05 13.76 -1.32
N GLU A 76 5.78 14.78 -0.95
CA GLU A 76 5.54 15.54 0.29
C GLU A 76 4.09 16.03 0.39
N VAL A 77 3.48 16.43 -0.73
CA VAL A 77 2.09 16.91 -0.74
C VAL A 77 1.10 15.82 -0.35
N ASP A 78 1.38 14.56 -0.66
CA ASP A 78 0.50 13.45 -0.26
C ASP A 78 0.50 13.30 1.27
N GLN A 79 1.66 13.43 1.90
CA GLN A 79 1.76 13.40 3.35
C GLN A 79 1.07 14.60 4.01
N MET A 80 0.98 15.74 3.34
CA MET A 80 0.30 16.92 3.86
C MET A 80 -1.23 16.75 3.91
N VAL A 81 -1.81 15.96 3.01
CA VAL A 81 -3.26 15.76 2.94
C VAL A 81 -3.73 14.47 3.61
N LEU A 82 -2.86 13.47 3.76
CA LEU A 82 -3.18 12.22 4.45
C LEU A 82 -2.78 12.30 5.93
N ASN A 83 -3.66 11.86 6.80
CA ASN A 83 -3.48 11.93 8.26
C ASN A 83 -2.89 10.66 8.87
N PHE A 84 -2.19 9.87 8.08
CA PHE A 84 -1.40 8.71 8.49
C PHE A 84 -0.07 8.69 7.73
N PRO A 85 0.99 8.07 8.28
CA PRO A 85 2.30 8.05 7.62
C PRO A 85 2.28 7.30 6.28
N VAL A 86 2.82 7.92 5.24
CA VAL A 86 2.90 7.33 3.89
C VAL A 86 4.32 7.38 3.29
N MET A 87 5.32 7.84 4.05
CA MET A 87 6.67 8.10 3.54
C MET A 87 7.74 7.11 4.03
N ALA A 88 7.34 6.02 4.69
CA ALA A 88 8.27 4.99 5.13
C ALA A 88 8.77 4.15 3.96
N ASP A 89 10.07 3.97 3.83
CA ASP A 89 10.67 3.21 2.72
C ASP A 89 10.34 1.72 2.78
N TYR A 90 10.16 1.19 3.98
CA TYR A 90 9.74 -0.18 4.21
C TYR A 90 9.03 -0.31 5.56
N ALA A 91 8.37 -1.43 5.75
CA ALA A 91 7.83 -1.82 7.05
C ALA A 91 8.28 -3.25 7.39
N LEU A 92 8.50 -3.49 8.67
CA LEU A 92 8.75 -4.82 9.21
C LEU A 92 7.63 -5.18 10.17
N ILE A 93 6.93 -6.25 9.87
CA ILE A 93 5.87 -6.79 10.71
C ILE A 93 6.33 -8.16 11.20
N SER A 94 6.36 -8.33 12.52
CA SER A 94 6.77 -9.59 13.14
C SER A 94 5.60 -10.26 13.84
N ASP A 95 5.44 -11.53 13.59
CA ASP A 95 4.61 -12.44 14.34
C ASP A 95 5.51 -13.54 14.89
N GLU A 96 5.01 -14.39 15.80
CA GLU A 96 5.83 -15.38 16.54
C GLU A 96 6.79 -16.19 15.65
N ASN A 97 6.36 -16.56 14.45
CA ASN A 97 7.10 -17.46 13.59
C ASN A 97 7.51 -16.85 12.23
N VAL A 98 7.15 -15.61 11.94
CA VAL A 98 7.42 -15.02 10.64
C VAL A 98 7.76 -13.54 10.74
N ARG A 99 8.70 -13.11 9.89
CA ARG A 99 8.99 -11.70 9.64
C ARG A 99 8.51 -11.35 8.24
N ILE A 100 7.72 -10.30 8.15
CA ILE A 100 7.15 -9.80 6.90
C ILE A 100 7.75 -8.44 6.63
N TYR A 101 8.50 -8.34 5.55
CA TYR A 101 9.00 -7.06 5.02
C TYR A 101 8.06 -6.58 3.95
N ALA A 102 7.67 -5.33 4.03
CA ALA A 102 6.80 -4.69 3.06
C ALA A 102 7.53 -3.55 2.40
N THR A 103 7.53 -3.52 1.07
CA THR A 103 8.05 -2.41 0.25
C THR A 103 7.10 -2.17 -0.88
N HIS A 104 7.22 -1.02 -1.55
CA HIS A 104 6.45 -0.82 -2.77
C HIS A 104 6.91 -1.74 -3.92
N GLY A 105 8.21 -1.96 -4.03
CA GLY A 105 8.78 -2.83 -5.05
C GLY A 105 9.57 -2.13 -6.16
N HIS A 106 9.56 -0.79 -6.21
CA HIS A 106 10.31 -0.04 -7.21
C HIS A 106 11.83 0.02 -6.94
N ILE A 107 12.24 -0.19 -5.68
CA ILE A 107 13.66 -0.22 -5.27
C ILE A 107 14.03 -1.62 -4.77
N TRP A 108 13.32 -2.09 -3.76
CA TRP A 108 13.51 -3.40 -3.14
C TRP A 108 12.41 -4.35 -3.59
N ASN A 109 12.77 -5.47 -4.21
CA ASN A 109 11.84 -6.42 -4.80
C ASN A 109 12.46 -7.83 -4.85
N ALA A 110 11.83 -8.76 -5.57
CA ALA A 110 12.30 -10.14 -5.65
C ALA A 110 13.69 -10.26 -6.29
N ASP A 111 14.04 -9.37 -7.22
CA ASP A 111 15.34 -9.38 -7.91
C ASP A 111 16.43 -8.65 -7.12
N LYS A 112 16.02 -7.72 -6.25
CA LYS A 112 16.90 -6.98 -5.35
C LYS A 112 16.24 -6.94 -3.96
N PRO A 113 16.28 -8.04 -3.21
CA PRO A 113 15.58 -8.11 -1.93
C PRO A 113 16.27 -7.30 -0.84
N LEU A 114 15.48 -6.89 0.16
CA LEU A 114 16.03 -6.35 1.39
C LEU A 114 16.90 -7.40 2.10
N PRO A 115 17.97 -6.99 2.79
CA PRO A 115 18.71 -7.88 3.67
C PRO A 115 17.78 -8.40 4.77
N ALA A 116 17.40 -9.66 4.66
CA ALA A 116 16.45 -10.28 5.58
C ALA A 116 16.91 -11.69 5.94
N SER A 117 16.53 -12.18 7.11
CA SER A 117 16.82 -13.54 7.52
C SER A 117 16.06 -14.54 6.66
N ARG A 118 16.66 -15.72 6.49
CA ARG A 118 16.03 -16.83 5.76
C ARG A 118 14.67 -17.17 6.38
N GLY A 119 13.68 -17.40 5.54
CA GLY A 119 12.31 -17.68 5.96
C GLY A 119 11.42 -16.44 6.14
N SER A 120 11.97 -15.24 5.93
CA SER A 120 11.16 -14.02 5.89
C SER A 120 10.32 -13.94 4.62
N VAL A 121 9.21 -13.22 4.72
CA VAL A 121 8.32 -12.91 3.57
C VAL A 121 8.60 -11.50 3.10
N LEU A 122 8.65 -11.28 1.78
CA LEU A 122 8.71 -9.96 1.17
C LEU A 122 7.41 -9.70 0.41
N LEU A 123 6.74 -8.61 0.75
CA LEU A 123 5.54 -8.14 0.06
C LEU A 123 5.89 -6.91 -0.79
N CYS A 124 5.48 -6.93 -2.05
CA CYS A 124 5.69 -5.84 -3.01
C CYS A 124 4.43 -5.56 -3.82
N GLY A 125 4.26 -4.30 -4.20
CA GLY A 125 3.30 -3.84 -5.21
C GLY A 125 4.01 -3.45 -6.51
N HIS A 126 3.70 -2.27 -7.05
CA HIS A 126 4.34 -1.58 -8.16
C HIS A 126 4.09 -2.17 -9.57
N THR A 127 4.19 -3.46 -9.75
CA THR A 127 4.12 -4.07 -11.10
C THR A 127 2.70 -4.15 -11.66
N HIS A 128 1.68 -4.01 -10.81
CA HIS A 128 0.26 -4.23 -11.13
C HIS A 128 -0.03 -5.65 -11.64
N VAL A 129 0.88 -6.59 -11.40
CA VAL A 129 0.76 -7.99 -11.82
C VAL A 129 0.90 -8.91 -10.61
N PRO A 130 -0.11 -9.74 -10.32
CA PRO A 130 -0.03 -10.71 -9.23
C PRO A 130 1.08 -11.73 -9.47
N ARG A 131 1.93 -11.93 -8.46
CA ARG A 131 3.04 -12.89 -8.56
C ARG A 131 3.36 -13.47 -7.18
N ILE A 132 3.61 -14.76 -7.13
CA ILE A 132 4.16 -15.47 -5.98
C ILE A 132 5.46 -16.11 -6.41
N CYS A 133 6.52 -15.87 -5.63
CA CYS A 133 7.84 -16.43 -5.90
C CYS A 133 8.34 -17.25 -4.72
#